data_92e43dfa8d8714f20d3e4d7fe35e8f9f
#
_entry.id   92e43dfa8d8714f20d3e4d7fe35e8f9f
#
_cell.length_a   1.000
_cell.length_b   1.000
_cell.length_c   1.000
_cell.angle_alpha   90.00
_cell.angle_beta   90.00
_cell.angle_gamma   90.00
#
_symmetry.space_group_name_H-M   'P 1'
#
loop_
_entity.id
_entity.type
_entity.pdbx_description
1 polymer ?
#
loop_
_entity_poly.entity_id
_entity_poly.type
_entity_poly.pdbx_seq_one_letter_code
_entity_poly.pdbx_strand_id
1 'polypeptide(L)'
;EHNPSQITTAAIAGRMHLTQGALFRHFASKEAVWEAVLAWVAERLLARVDQATRDVASPLAALEAAFLAHVEFVVLYPGVPRMLFGELQRAEDTAAKRTVRQLLAHYGERLAGLVEAGKAAGELTAEVGTDAAVAHFIGTVQGLVMQSLLAGDPRRMRAGAANAFAIYRRAMASAR
;
A
#
# COMPACT_ATOMS: atom_id res chain seq x y z
N GLU A 1 -3.17 21.31 -1.09
CA GLU A 1 -2.00 20.42 -1.25
C GLU A 1 -0.89 20.87 -0.30
N HIS A 2 -0.93 20.39 0.96
CA HIS A 2 0.05 20.78 1.97
C HIS A 2 0.97 19.60 2.27
N ASN A 3 2.23 19.92 2.62
CA ASN A 3 3.14 18.91 3.15
C ASN A 3 2.51 18.31 4.44
N PRO A 4 2.43 16.98 4.60
CA PRO A 4 1.84 16.35 5.78
C PRO A 4 2.39 16.86 7.12
N SER A 5 3.68 17.19 7.19
CA SER A 5 4.30 17.77 8.39
C SER A 5 3.71 19.14 8.79
N GLN A 6 3.20 19.90 7.82
CA GLN A 6 2.61 21.24 8.02
C GLN A 6 1.11 21.19 8.35
N ILE A 7 0.46 20.01 8.23
CA ILE A 7 -0.96 19.89 8.57
C ILE A 7 -1.13 20.03 10.08
N THR A 8 -1.89 21.05 10.48
CA THR A 8 -2.21 21.29 11.89
C THR A 8 -3.46 20.55 12.32
N THR A 9 -3.60 20.26 13.63
CA THR A 9 -4.82 19.68 14.19
C THR A 9 -6.04 20.58 14.01
N ALA A 10 -5.84 21.90 13.97
CA ALA A 10 -6.91 22.85 13.63
C ALA A 10 -7.40 22.68 12.18
N ALA A 11 -6.47 22.48 11.22
CA ALA A 11 -6.83 22.23 9.83
C ALA A 11 -7.55 20.88 9.65
N ILE A 12 -7.13 19.84 10.40
CA ILE A 12 -7.81 18.54 10.41
C ILE A 12 -9.24 18.70 10.94
N ALA A 13 -9.39 19.31 12.13
CA ALA A 13 -10.70 19.54 12.75
C ALA A 13 -11.63 20.35 11.83
N GLY A 14 -11.12 21.43 11.21
CA GLY A 14 -11.89 22.24 10.28
C GLY A 14 -12.40 21.47 9.07
N ARG A 15 -11.59 20.56 8.50
CA ARG A 15 -12.03 19.68 7.39
C ARG A 15 -13.09 18.66 7.82
N MET A 16 -13.13 18.31 9.08
CA MET A 16 -14.13 17.41 9.67
C MET A 16 -15.37 18.17 10.20
N HIS A 17 -15.42 19.48 10.01
CA HIS A 17 -16.47 20.36 10.59
C HIS A 17 -16.53 20.24 12.12
N LEU A 18 -15.39 20.04 12.76
CA LEU A 18 -15.24 19.96 14.22
C LEU A 18 -14.40 21.12 14.73
N THR A 19 -14.55 21.41 16.04
CA THR A 19 -13.60 22.26 16.74
C THR A 19 -12.33 21.45 17.09
N GLN A 20 -11.20 22.13 17.23
CA GLN A 20 -9.96 21.48 17.67
C GLN A 20 -10.13 20.81 19.05
N GLY A 21 -10.91 21.41 19.96
CA GLY A 21 -11.23 20.80 21.26
C GLY A 21 -12.08 19.53 21.13
N ALA A 22 -12.97 19.44 20.12
CA ALA A 22 -13.71 18.22 19.83
C ALA A 22 -12.79 17.10 19.32
N LEU A 23 -11.82 17.44 18.47
CA LEU A 23 -10.81 16.49 17.99
C LEU A 23 -9.98 15.93 19.16
N PHE A 24 -9.53 16.79 20.10
CA PHE A 24 -8.72 16.37 21.23
C PHE A 24 -9.49 15.60 22.32
N ARG A 25 -10.82 15.59 22.30
CA ARG A 25 -11.61 14.65 23.14
C ARG A 25 -11.48 13.19 22.66
N HIS A 26 -11.17 12.97 21.37
CA HIS A 26 -11.04 11.63 20.80
C HIS A 26 -9.58 11.20 20.63
N PHE A 27 -8.67 12.14 20.42
CA PHE A 27 -7.25 11.87 20.18
C PHE A 27 -6.40 12.72 21.11
N ALA A 28 -5.57 12.08 21.93
CA ALA A 28 -4.74 12.77 22.92
C ALA A 28 -3.69 13.71 22.31
N SER A 29 -3.27 13.46 21.05
CA SER A 29 -2.25 14.24 20.36
C SER A 29 -2.39 14.16 18.83
N LYS A 30 -1.61 14.94 18.11
CA LYS A 30 -1.48 14.86 16.64
C LYS A 30 -0.96 13.48 16.22
N GLU A 31 -0.02 12.92 16.95
CA GLU A 31 0.56 11.60 16.74
C GLU A 31 -0.51 10.50 16.83
N ALA A 32 -1.41 10.60 17.84
CA ALA A 32 -2.54 9.67 17.97
C ALA A 32 -3.50 9.73 16.77
N VAL A 33 -3.71 10.92 16.19
CA VAL A 33 -4.49 11.05 14.95
C VAL A 33 -3.77 10.34 13.79
N TRP A 34 -2.46 10.53 13.65
CA TRP A 34 -1.66 9.90 12.61
C TRP A 34 -1.65 8.37 12.72
N GLU A 35 -1.49 7.87 13.94
CA GLU A 35 -1.54 6.43 14.23
C GLU A 35 -2.90 5.83 13.82
N ALA A 36 -4.01 6.47 14.21
CA ALA A 36 -5.35 6.04 13.85
C ALA A 36 -5.58 6.05 12.33
N VAL A 37 -5.09 7.08 11.63
CA VAL A 37 -5.19 7.15 10.17
C VAL A 37 -4.38 6.02 9.51
N LEU A 38 -3.17 5.72 10.00
CA LEU A 38 -2.35 4.64 9.44
C LEU A 38 -2.92 3.26 9.75
N ALA A 39 -3.52 3.06 10.92
CA ALA A 39 -4.25 1.84 11.24
C ALA A 39 -5.44 1.63 10.29
N TRP A 40 -6.22 2.68 10.05
CA TRP A 40 -7.31 2.67 9.08
C TRP A 40 -6.81 2.38 7.65
N VAL A 41 -5.69 2.98 7.22
CA VAL A 41 -5.07 2.73 5.92
C VAL A 41 -4.68 1.25 5.79
N ALA A 42 -4.05 0.69 6.83
CA ALA A 42 -3.63 -0.71 6.86
C ALA A 42 -4.84 -1.66 6.70
N GLU A 43 -5.88 -1.45 7.52
CA GLU A 43 -7.10 -2.23 7.47
C GLU A 43 -7.77 -2.15 6.08
N ARG A 44 -7.92 -0.94 5.55
CA ARG A 44 -8.60 -0.71 4.25
C ARG A 44 -7.84 -1.29 3.07
N LEU A 45 -6.51 -1.15 3.05
CA LEU A 45 -5.70 -1.72 1.99
C LEU A 45 -5.77 -3.25 2.01
N LEU A 46 -5.56 -3.87 3.18
CA LEU A 46 -5.59 -5.32 3.32
C LEU A 46 -6.98 -5.89 2.97
N ALA A 47 -8.05 -5.29 3.48
CA ALA A 47 -9.42 -5.70 3.15
C ALA A 47 -9.71 -5.60 1.64
N ARG A 48 -9.21 -4.55 0.97
CA ARG A 48 -9.39 -4.37 -0.47
C ARG A 48 -8.63 -5.44 -1.27
N VAL A 49 -7.42 -5.77 -0.87
CA VAL A 49 -6.62 -6.84 -1.47
C VAL A 49 -7.31 -8.19 -1.25
N ASP A 50 -7.72 -8.50 -0.02
CA ASP A 50 -8.42 -9.73 0.32
C ASP A 50 -9.73 -9.89 -0.50
N GLN A 51 -10.46 -8.79 -0.70
CA GLN A 51 -11.67 -8.80 -1.54
C GLN A 51 -11.35 -9.05 -3.02
N ALA A 52 -10.28 -8.42 -3.54
CA ALA A 52 -9.92 -8.54 -4.94
C ALA A 52 -9.39 -9.95 -5.30
N THR A 53 -8.87 -10.68 -4.33
CA THR A 53 -8.28 -12.02 -4.54
C THR A 53 -9.20 -13.18 -4.16
N ARG A 54 -10.31 -12.94 -3.46
CA ARG A 54 -11.14 -13.96 -2.80
C ARG A 54 -11.63 -15.08 -3.73
N ASP A 55 -12.15 -14.74 -4.90
CA ASP A 55 -12.80 -15.69 -5.80
C ASP A 55 -11.96 -15.91 -7.09
N VAL A 56 -10.66 -15.64 -7.03
CA VAL A 56 -9.75 -15.78 -8.16
C VAL A 56 -9.03 -17.12 -8.06
N ALA A 57 -9.36 -18.04 -8.96
CA ALA A 57 -8.85 -19.42 -8.92
C ALA A 57 -7.35 -19.52 -9.25
N SER A 58 -6.85 -18.70 -10.18
CA SER A 58 -5.42 -18.68 -10.56
C SER A 58 -4.62 -17.81 -9.59
N PRO A 59 -3.61 -18.35 -8.88
CA PRO A 59 -2.71 -17.56 -8.03
C PRO A 59 -2.02 -16.40 -8.77
N LEU A 60 -1.63 -16.58 -10.02
CA LEU A 60 -1.03 -15.50 -10.82
C LEU A 60 -2.06 -14.41 -11.13
N ALA A 61 -3.30 -14.77 -11.44
CA ALA A 61 -4.39 -13.79 -11.62
C ALA A 61 -4.76 -13.10 -10.30
N ALA A 62 -4.69 -13.81 -9.17
CA ALA A 62 -4.88 -13.21 -7.85
C ALA A 62 -3.78 -12.19 -7.50
N LEU A 63 -2.52 -12.46 -7.85
CA LEU A 63 -1.44 -11.47 -7.72
C LEU A 63 -1.71 -10.24 -8.58
N GLU A 64 -2.21 -10.41 -9.82
CA GLU A 64 -2.59 -9.26 -10.66
C GLU A 64 -3.73 -8.45 -10.04
N ALA A 65 -4.76 -9.12 -9.55
CA ALA A 65 -5.89 -8.48 -8.87
C ALA A 65 -5.43 -7.70 -7.63
N ALA A 66 -4.54 -8.28 -6.81
CA ALA A 66 -3.93 -7.62 -5.66
C ALA A 66 -3.14 -6.37 -6.07
N PHE A 67 -2.35 -6.47 -7.15
CA PHE A 67 -1.56 -5.36 -7.67
C PHE A 67 -2.44 -4.19 -8.10
N LEU A 68 -3.45 -4.47 -8.91
CA LEU A 68 -4.38 -3.46 -9.41
C LEU A 68 -5.23 -2.85 -8.28
N ALA A 69 -5.64 -3.66 -7.29
CA ALA A 69 -6.38 -3.19 -6.12
C ALA A 69 -5.53 -2.23 -5.27
N HIS A 70 -4.23 -2.51 -5.10
CA HIS A 70 -3.32 -1.62 -4.39
C HIS A 70 -3.11 -0.31 -5.16
N VAL A 71 -2.85 -0.37 -6.46
CA VAL A 71 -2.72 0.83 -7.29
C VAL A 71 -3.97 1.70 -7.21
N GLU A 72 -5.14 1.09 -7.33
CA GLU A 72 -6.42 1.82 -7.24
C GLU A 72 -6.63 2.44 -5.86
N PHE A 73 -6.21 1.75 -4.78
CA PHE A 73 -6.24 2.31 -3.44
C PHE A 73 -5.43 3.59 -3.33
N VAL A 74 -4.21 3.61 -3.88
CA VAL A 74 -3.36 4.81 -3.87
C VAL A 74 -3.95 5.94 -4.70
N VAL A 75 -4.54 5.63 -5.85
CA VAL A 75 -5.23 6.64 -6.69
C VAL A 75 -6.40 7.28 -5.96
N LEU A 76 -7.17 6.49 -5.20
CA LEU A 76 -8.30 6.98 -4.39
C LEU A 76 -7.85 7.79 -3.17
N TYR A 77 -6.71 7.46 -2.59
CA TYR A 77 -6.17 8.09 -1.38
C TYR A 77 -4.76 8.68 -1.61
N PRO A 78 -4.61 9.68 -2.49
CA PRO A 78 -3.29 10.17 -2.92
C PRO A 78 -2.49 10.88 -1.81
N GLY A 79 -3.13 11.19 -0.69
CA GLY A 79 -2.48 11.72 0.51
C GLY A 79 -1.71 10.66 1.31
N VAL A 80 -2.10 9.39 1.20
CA VAL A 80 -1.51 8.29 1.98
C VAL A 80 -0.01 8.11 1.70
N PRO A 81 0.47 8.03 0.44
CA PRO A 81 1.90 7.91 0.19
C PRO A 81 2.72 9.08 0.73
N ARG A 82 2.22 10.31 0.59
CA ARG A 82 2.90 11.50 1.12
C ARG A 82 3.04 11.44 2.64
N MET A 83 1.98 11.00 3.32
CA MET A 83 1.99 10.81 4.77
C MET A 83 2.99 9.73 5.19
N LEU A 84 3.00 8.58 4.51
CA LEU A 84 3.92 7.48 4.73
C LEU A 84 5.38 7.92 4.55
N PHE A 85 5.72 8.55 3.44
CA PHE A 85 7.08 9.02 3.18
C PHE A 85 7.52 10.08 4.19
N GLY A 86 6.61 10.99 4.60
CA GLY A 86 6.90 11.96 5.65
C GLY A 86 7.21 11.29 7.00
N GLU A 87 6.46 10.26 7.36
CA GLU A 87 6.70 9.51 8.60
C GLU A 87 7.99 8.70 8.56
N LEU A 88 8.32 8.09 7.42
CA LEU A 88 9.56 7.32 7.26
C LEU A 88 10.84 8.18 7.39
N GLN A 89 10.76 9.49 7.13
CA GLN A 89 11.89 10.41 7.27
C GLN A 89 12.18 10.82 8.73
N ARG A 90 11.27 10.57 9.66
CA ARG A 90 11.51 10.85 11.08
C ARG A 90 12.63 9.93 11.61
N ALA A 91 13.48 10.44 12.48
CA ALA A 91 14.57 9.65 13.07
C ALA A 91 14.03 8.63 14.10
N GLU A 92 12.99 9.02 14.85
CA GLU A 92 12.43 8.23 15.94
C GLU A 92 11.67 6.99 15.44
N ASP A 93 11.61 5.94 16.26
CA ASP A 93 10.73 4.78 16.06
C ASP A 93 9.33 5.06 16.58
N THR A 94 8.54 5.77 15.79
CA THR A 94 7.18 6.19 16.15
C THR A 94 6.19 5.02 16.12
N ALA A 95 5.06 5.16 16.84
CA ALA A 95 3.93 4.21 16.74
C ALA A 95 3.44 4.07 15.29
N ALA A 96 3.38 5.18 14.57
CA ALA A 96 3.03 5.22 13.15
C ALA A 96 3.97 4.37 12.29
N LYS A 97 5.30 4.44 12.49
CA LYS A 97 6.27 3.57 11.81
C LYS A 97 6.06 2.08 12.13
N ARG A 98 5.75 1.76 13.39
CA ARG A 98 5.44 0.37 13.78
C ARG A 98 4.22 -0.16 13.04
N THR A 99 3.15 0.64 12.95
CA THR A 99 1.94 0.31 12.18
C THR A 99 2.25 0.07 10.71
N VAL A 100 3.12 0.88 10.10
CA VAL A 100 3.55 0.68 8.70
C VAL A 100 4.33 -0.63 8.54
N ARG A 101 5.25 -0.94 9.46
CA ARG A 101 5.98 -2.22 9.42
C ARG A 101 5.05 -3.41 9.53
N GLN A 102 4.08 -3.36 10.43
CA GLN A 102 3.07 -4.42 10.57
C GLN A 102 2.21 -4.56 9.31
N LEU A 103 1.78 -3.45 8.71
CA LEU A 103 1.08 -3.47 7.43
C LEU A 103 1.91 -4.18 6.35
N LEU A 104 3.18 -3.80 6.19
CA LEU A 104 4.05 -4.40 5.17
C LEU A 104 4.31 -5.88 5.44
N ALA A 105 4.45 -6.29 6.71
CA ALA A 105 4.59 -7.70 7.09
C ALA A 105 3.33 -8.50 6.71
N HIS A 106 2.16 -8.09 7.16
CA HIS A 106 0.90 -8.78 6.84
C HIS A 106 0.58 -8.78 5.34
N TYR A 107 0.93 -7.70 4.63
CA TYR A 107 0.78 -7.66 3.18
C TYR A 107 1.74 -8.63 2.50
N GLY A 108 3.01 -8.64 2.94
CA GLY A 108 4.02 -9.59 2.45
C GLY A 108 3.62 -11.04 2.66
N GLU A 109 3.06 -11.40 3.82
CA GLU A 109 2.55 -12.74 4.12
C GLU A 109 1.45 -13.18 3.14
N ARG A 110 0.50 -12.28 2.82
CA ARG A 110 -0.56 -12.57 1.85
C ARG A 110 0.00 -12.82 0.45
N LEU A 111 0.92 -11.97 0.01
CA LEU A 111 1.56 -12.12 -1.29
C LEU A 111 2.42 -13.38 -1.35
N ALA A 112 3.15 -13.70 -0.29
CA ALA A 112 3.93 -14.93 -0.18
C ALA A 112 3.04 -16.18 -0.31
N GLY A 113 1.89 -16.19 0.35
CA GLY A 113 0.90 -17.26 0.19
C GLY A 113 0.44 -17.46 -1.25
N LEU A 114 0.18 -16.36 -1.98
CA LEU A 114 -0.19 -16.43 -3.40
C LEU A 114 0.97 -16.91 -4.27
N VAL A 115 2.20 -16.46 -4.00
CA VAL A 115 3.40 -16.91 -4.73
C VAL A 115 3.62 -18.41 -4.52
N GLU A 116 3.57 -18.91 -3.28
CA GLU A 116 3.73 -20.34 -2.99
C GLU A 116 2.60 -21.18 -3.62
N ALA A 117 1.37 -20.73 -3.56
CA ALA A 117 0.24 -21.38 -4.23
C ALA A 117 0.46 -21.43 -5.76
N GLY A 118 0.98 -20.36 -6.35
CA GLY A 118 1.28 -20.30 -7.78
C GLY A 118 2.41 -21.23 -8.20
N LYS A 119 3.45 -21.38 -7.38
CA LYS A 119 4.52 -22.36 -7.59
C LYS A 119 3.98 -23.79 -7.50
N ALA A 120 3.18 -24.08 -6.48
CA ALA A 120 2.56 -25.39 -6.31
C ALA A 120 1.61 -25.77 -7.47
N ALA A 121 0.92 -24.78 -8.05
CA ALA A 121 0.06 -24.94 -9.22
C ALA A 121 0.83 -25.00 -10.56
N GLY A 122 2.15 -24.78 -10.56
CA GLY A 122 2.96 -24.72 -11.77
C GLY A 122 2.74 -23.46 -12.62
N GLU A 123 2.04 -22.46 -12.10
CA GLU A 123 1.84 -21.17 -12.77
C GLU A 123 3.06 -20.25 -12.63
N LEU A 124 3.77 -20.35 -11.50
CA LEU A 124 4.95 -19.55 -11.21
C LEU A 124 6.20 -20.41 -11.16
N THR A 125 7.32 -19.82 -11.58
CA THR A 125 8.62 -20.50 -11.55
C THR A 125 9.10 -20.73 -10.11
N ALA A 126 9.62 -21.91 -9.82
CA ALA A 126 10.24 -22.21 -8.54
C ALA A 126 11.66 -21.61 -8.39
N GLU A 127 12.27 -21.15 -9.49
CA GLU A 127 13.63 -20.60 -9.50
C GLU A 127 13.73 -19.25 -8.76
N VAL A 128 12.66 -18.49 -8.72
CA VAL A 128 12.62 -17.20 -8.02
C VAL A 128 12.21 -17.42 -6.55
N GLY A 129 13.04 -16.98 -5.62
CA GLY A 129 12.72 -17.01 -4.20
C GLY A 129 11.48 -16.20 -3.86
N THR A 130 10.61 -16.69 -2.97
CA THR A 130 9.34 -16.05 -2.60
C THR A 130 9.55 -14.65 -2.05
N ASP A 131 10.54 -14.45 -1.18
CA ASP A 131 10.85 -13.13 -0.62
C ASP A 131 11.26 -12.14 -1.71
N ALA A 132 12.03 -12.59 -2.71
CA ALA A 132 12.44 -11.75 -3.85
C ALA A 132 11.22 -11.37 -4.71
N ALA A 133 10.32 -12.31 -4.97
CA ALA A 133 9.09 -12.08 -5.70
C ALA A 133 8.18 -11.07 -5.00
N VAL A 134 8.01 -11.21 -3.68
CA VAL A 134 7.23 -10.29 -2.83
C VAL A 134 7.87 -8.90 -2.79
N ALA A 135 9.18 -8.83 -2.58
CA ALA A 135 9.92 -7.56 -2.55
C ALA A 135 9.82 -6.82 -3.90
N HIS A 136 9.95 -7.56 -5.01
CA HIS A 136 9.80 -6.99 -6.35
C HIS A 136 8.38 -6.49 -6.61
N PHE A 137 7.36 -7.25 -6.20
CA PHE A 137 5.96 -6.83 -6.30
C PHE A 137 5.69 -5.51 -5.57
N ILE A 138 6.05 -5.45 -4.28
CA ILE A 138 5.87 -4.25 -3.44
C ILE A 138 6.70 -3.08 -3.99
N GLY A 139 7.96 -3.34 -4.35
CA GLY A 139 8.86 -2.34 -4.92
C GLY A 139 8.35 -1.75 -6.24
N THR A 140 7.68 -2.55 -7.08
CA THR A 140 7.07 -2.07 -8.32
C THR A 140 5.93 -1.09 -8.03
N VAL A 141 5.05 -1.40 -7.05
CA VAL A 141 4.00 -0.47 -6.64
C VAL A 141 4.60 0.81 -6.06
N GLN A 142 5.61 0.69 -5.18
CA GLN A 142 6.31 1.84 -4.60
C GLN A 142 6.97 2.72 -5.66
N GLY A 143 7.56 2.12 -6.69
CA GLY A 143 8.13 2.82 -7.85
C GLY A 143 7.06 3.63 -8.61
N LEU A 144 5.91 3.02 -8.89
CA LEU A 144 4.77 3.72 -9.52
C LEU A 144 4.27 4.89 -8.65
N VAL A 145 4.20 4.70 -7.33
CA VAL A 145 3.84 5.75 -6.37
C VAL A 145 4.83 6.91 -6.47
N MET A 146 6.13 6.64 -6.41
CA MET A 146 7.16 7.67 -6.49
C MET A 146 7.08 8.45 -7.80
N GLN A 147 6.94 7.76 -8.93
CA GLN A 147 6.78 8.39 -10.25
C GLN A 147 5.54 9.29 -10.31
N SER A 148 4.43 8.85 -9.71
CA SER A 148 3.19 9.63 -9.67
C SER A 148 3.32 10.89 -8.81
N LEU A 149 4.04 10.80 -7.68
CA LEU A 149 4.30 11.94 -6.81
C LEU A 149 5.18 12.97 -7.48
N LEU A 150 6.23 12.54 -8.19
CA LEU A 150 7.12 13.41 -8.98
C LEU A 150 6.36 14.12 -10.10
N ALA A 151 5.43 13.41 -10.74
CA ALA A 151 4.60 13.97 -11.81
C ALA A 151 3.43 14.84 -11.30
N GLY A 152 3.12 14.80 -9.99
CA GLY A 152 1.97 15.50 -9.41
C GLY A 152 0.61 14.94 -9.83
N ASP A 153 0.55 13.77 -10.48
CA ASP A 153 -0.69 13.14 -10.95
C ASP A 153 -0.79 11.65 -10.57
N PRO A 154 -1.56 11.32 -9.51
CA PRO A 154 -1.77 9.94 -9.08
C PRO A 154 -2.40 9.02 -10.15
N ARG A 155 -3.16 9.59 -11.10
CA ARG A 155 -3.83 8.81 -12.17
C ARG A 155 -2.84 8.16 -13.13
N ARG A 156 -1.61 8.67 -13.21
CA ARG A 156 -0.51 8.06 -13.98
C ARG A 156 -0.18 6.63 -13.53
N MET A 157 -0.38 6.32 -12.25
CA MET A 157 -0.20 4.95 -11.75
C MET A 157 -1.15 3.97 -12.45
N ARG A 158 -2.42 4.36 -12.59
CA ARG A 158 -3.45 3.52 -13.25
C ARG A 158 -3.07 3.20 -14.69
N ALA A 159 -2.59 4.20 -15.44
CA ALA A 159 -2.18 4.03 -16.82
C ALA A 159 -0.97 3.08 -16.98
N GLY A 160 -0.04 3.09 -16.02
CA GLY A 160 1.17 2.25 -16.04
C GLY A 160 1.01 0.87 -15.41
N ALA A 161 -0.03 0.66 -14.60
CA ALA A 161 -0.15 -0.51 -13.73
C ALA A 161 -0.16 -1.85 -14.46
N ALA A 162 -0.97 -1.97 -15.52
CA ALA A 162 -1.08 -3.20 -16.30
C ALA A 162 0.25 -3.57 -16.96
N ASN A 163 0.96 -2.60 -17.54
CA ASN A 163 2.26 -2.83 -18.17
C ASN A 163 3.34 -3.19 -17.13
N ALA A 164 3.34 -2.54 -15.97
CA ALA A 164 4.26 -2.86 -14.87
C ALA A 164 4.02 -4.28 -14.35
N PHE A 165 2.76 -4.68 -14.16
CA PHE A 165 2.44 -6.05 -13.77
C PHE A 165 2.77 -7.07 -14.87
N ALA A 166 2.63 -6.73 -16.14
CA ALA A 166 3.00 -7.62 -17.25
C ALA A 166 4.50 -7.99 -17.25
N ILE A 167 5.38 -7.08 -16.77
CA ILE A 167 6.81 -7.37 -16.59
C ILE A 167 6.97 -8.39 -15.45
N TYR A 168 6.32 -8.17 -14.31
CA TYR A 168 6.32 -9.09 -13.18
C TYR A 168 5.83 -10.49 -13.61
N ARG A 169 4.71 -10.55 -14.31
CA ARG A 169 4.14 -11.80 -14.83
C ARG A 169 5.14 -12.57 -15.72
N ARG A 170 5.81 -11.88 -16.64
CA ARG A 170 6.80 -12.52 -17.51
C ARG A 170 7.99 -13.08 -16.74
N ALA A 171 8.46 -12.36 -15.73
CA ALA A 171 9.57 -12.80 -14.89
C ALA A 171 9.21 -13.98 -13.99
N MET A 172 7.94 -14.06 -13.58
CA MET A 172 7.45 -15.06 -12.64
C MET A 172 6.78 -16.28 -13.30
N ALA A 173 6.41 -16.20 -14.58
CA ALA A 173 5.75 -17.32 -15.25
C ALA A 173 6.69 -18.54 -15.35
N SER A 174 6.16 -19.75 -15.11
CA SER A 174 6.87 -20.99 -15.41
C SER A 174 7.23 -21.06 -16.89
N ALA A 175 8.44 -21.51 -17.20
CA ALA A 175 8.78 -21.93 -18.55
C ALA A 175 7.86 -23.09 -18.95
N ARG A 176 7.14 -22.98 -20.05
CA ARG A 176 6.35 -24.06 -20.63
C ARG A 176 7.24 -25.08 -21.28
#